data_c36f29613fb097d05c6f2742a5be575e
#
_entry.id   c36f29613fb097d05c6f2742a5be575e
#
_cell.length_a   1.000
_cell.length_b   1.000
_cell.length_c   1.000
_cell.angle_alpha   90.00
_cell.angle_beta   90.00
_cell.angle_gamma   90.00
#
_symmetry.space_group_name_H-M   'P 1'
#
loop_
_entity.id
_entity.type
_entity.pdbx_description
1 polymer ?
#
loop_
_entity_poly.entity_id
_entity_poly.type
_entity_poly.pdbx_seq_one_letter_code
_entity_poly.pdbx_strand_id
1 'polypeptide(L)'
;LWIVFGSIFAGAVHDYLAGMLSLRNGGESLPEIIGRYLGTTTKQVMRGFTVLLMILVGAVFVAGPAGLLAKLTPESLDVTFWIVVVFIYYIFATLLPVDKIIGKIYPLFAVALLFMAVGILVMLYVKHPVLPEFWDGLQNTNPNATELPIFPIMFVSIACGAISGFHATQSPLMARCMTSERHGRPVFYGAMITEGIVALIWAAAATYFFHENGMGENNAAVVVDAITKDWLGVVGGFLAILGVIAAPITSGDTAFRSARLIVADFLGMEQKTMRRRLYICIPMFLVAIGLLLYSLRDKEGFDMIWRYFAWTNQTLSVFTLWAITVYLVREKKGHYFYVTYFPAIFMTAVCTTYICIAPEGFGLGPQMALTIAILSVVVAAFWFNIWYFKTTKKLW
;
A
#
# COMPACT_ATOMS: atom_id res chain seq x y z
N LEU A 1 12.22 13.40 -2.23
CA LEU A 1 13.17 12.51 -2.93
C LEU A 1 12.67 11.06 -2.97
N TRP A 2 12.31 10.45 -1.81
CA TRP A 2 11.89 9.04 -1.78
C TRP A 2 10.68 8.77 -2.66
N ILE A 3 9.65 9.62 -2.65
CA ILE A 3 8.49 9.47 -3.53
C ILE A 3 8.92 9.46 -5.00
N VAL A 4 9.77 10.41 -5.42
CA VAL A 4 10.21 10.52 -6.82
C VAL A 4 11.03 9.31 -7.25
N PHE A 5 12.13 9.03 -6.55
CA PHE A 5 13.02 7.93 -6.92
C PHE A 5 12.38 6.57 -6.66
N GLY A 6 11.64 6.43 -5.56
CA GLY A 6 10.95 5.20 -5.20
C GLY A 6 9.86 4.85 -6.21
N SER A 7 9.00 5.80 -6.58
CA SER A 7 7.92 5.52 -7.54
C SER A 7 8.44 5.18 -8.94
N ILE A 8 9.49 5.85 -9.43
CA ILE A 8 10.01 5.64 -10.79
C ILE A 8 10.84 4.35 -10.88
N PHE A 9 11.82 4.18 -9.97
CA PHE A 9 12.84 3.14 -10.10
C PHE A 9 12.53 1.86 -9.30
N ALA A 10 11.64 1.93 -8.32
CA ALA A 10 11.24 0.77 -7.53
C ALA A 10 9.75 0.43 -7.73
N GLY A 11 8.82 1.32 -7.37
CA GLY A 11 7.40 1.04 -7.35
C GLY A 11 6.81 0.75 -8.72
N ALA A 12 7.02 1.61 -9.71
CA ALA A 12 6.46 1.40 -11.04
C ALA A 12 7.04 0.17 -11.75
N VAL A 13 8.32 -0.15 -11.49
CA VAL A 13 8.96 -1.37 -11.99
C VAL A 13 8.38 -2.60 -11.28
N HIS A 14 8.22 -2.54 -9.96
CA HIS A 14 7.60 -3.56 -9.14
C HIS A 14 6.17 -3.88 -9.64
N ASP A 15 5.34 -2.86 -9.79
CA ASP A 15 3.94 -3.00 -10.19
C ASP A 15 3.80 -3.53 -11.62
N TYR A 16 4.60 -2.99 -12.54
CA TYR A 16 4.61 -3.44 -13.92
C TYR A 16 4.99 -4.90 -14.04
N LEU A 17 6.08 -5.31 -13.40
CA LEU A 17 6.56 -6.69 -13.52
C LEU A 17 5.68 -7.66 -12.74
N ALA A 18 5.16 -7.29 -11.56
CA ALA A 18 4.19 -8.11 -10.83
C ALA A 18 2.90 -8.31 -11.63
N GLY A 19 2.37 -7.23 -12.23
CA GLY A 19 1.17 -7.28 -13.06
C GLY A 19 1.37 -8.13 -14.32
N MET A 20 2.48 -7.95 -15.03
CA MET A 20 2.81 -8.73 -16.22
C MET A 20 3.07 -10.20 -15.89
N LEU A 21 3.69 -10.51 -14.75
CA LEU A 21 3.84 -11.88 -14.28
C LEU A 21 2.49 -12.55 -14.03
N SER A 22 1.59 -11.86 -13.34
CA SER A 22 0.24 -12.37 -13.11
C SER A 22 -0.51 -12.58 -14.43
N LEU A 23 -0.45 -11.61 -15.34
CA LEU A 23 -1.10 -11.68 -16.66
C LEU A 23 -0.63 -12.89 -17.47
N ARG A 24 0.68 -13.12 -17.54
CA ARG A 24 1.30 -14.23 -18.28
C ARG A 24 1.09 -15.59 -17.65
N ASN A 25 0.75 -15.61 -16.35
CA ASN A 25 0.39 -16.83 -15.63
C ASN A 25 -1.13 -16.94 -15.39
N GLY A 26 -1.95 -16.43 -16.30
CA GLY A 26 -3.41 -16.60 -16.26
C GLY A 26 -4.12 -15.89 -15.10
N GLY A 27 -3.53 -14.82 -14.55
CA GLY A 27 -4.07 -14.10 -13.42
C GLY A 27 -3.81 -14.79 -12.07
N GLU A 28 -2.73 -15.57 -11.94
CA GLU A 28 -2.34 -16.18 -10.65
C GLU A 28 -2.18 -15.13 -9.56
N SER A 29 -2.57 -15.48 -8.33
CA SER A 29 -2.42 -14.63 -7.16
C SER A 29 -0.94 -14.43 -6.80
N LEU A 30 -0.63 -13.34 -6.09
CA LEU A 30 0.75 -13.01 -5.73
C LEU A 30 1.46 -14.14 -4.95
N PRO A 31 0.85 -14.81 -3.94
CA PRO A 31 1.52 -15.92 -3.27
C PRO A 31 1.86 -17.09 -4.20
N GLU A 32 1.05 -17.35 -5.24
CA GLU A 32 1.32 -18.38 -6.23
C GLU A 32 2.57 -18.01 -7.06
N ILE A 33 2.64 -16.76 -7.51
CA ILE A 33 3.80 -16.22 -8.24
C ILE A 33 5.05 -16.30 -7.37
N ILE A 34 5.00 -15.86 -6.12
CA ILE A 34 6.12 -15.94 -5.18
C ILE A 34 6.57 -17.41 -5.02
N GLY A 35 5.62 -18.34 -4.88
CA GLY A 35 5.91 -19.75 -4.75
C GLY A 35 6.62 -20.36 -5.95
N ARG A 36 6.30 -19.92 -7.15
CA ARG A 36 6.91 -20.37 -8.40
C ARG A 36 8.39 -20.02 -8.48
N TYR A 37 8.79 -18.87 -7.94
CA TYR A 37 10.16 -18.35 -8.05
C TYR A 37 10.96 -18.54 -6.76
N LEU A 38 10.35 -18.41 -5.58
CA LEU A 38 11.03 -18.51 -4.29
C LEU A 38 10.75 -19.81 -3.51
N GLY A 39 9.92 -20.70 -4.05
CA GLY A 39 9.67 -22.03 -3.50
C GLY A 39 8.42 -22.14 -2.63
N THR A 40 8.05 -23.39 -2.33
CA THR A 40 6.77 -23.76 -1.69
C THR A 40 6.65 -23.25 -0.27
N THR A 41 7.72 -23.28 0.51
CA THR A 41 7.71 -22.78 1.91
C THR A 41 7.40 -21.29 1.93
N THR A 42 8.08 -20.49 1.10
CA THR A 42 7.83 -19.06 0.96
C THR A 42 6.39 -18.79 0.52
N LYS A 43 5.84 -19.60 -0.41
CA LYS A 43 4.45 -19.54 -0.82
C LYS A 43 3.47 -19.64 0.35
N GLN A 44 3.64 -20.64 1.22
CA GLN A 44 2.73 -20.86 2.35
C GLN A 44 2.80 -19.71 3.36
N VAL A 45 4.01 -19.26 3.69
CA VAL A 45 4.20 -18.10 4.56
C VAL A 45 3.54 -16.86 3.97
N MET A 46 3.77 -16.61 2.67
CA MET A 46 3.22 -15.43 2.00
C MET A 46 1.70 -15.48 1.81
N ARG A 47 1.09 -16.64 1.73
CA ARG A 47 -0.38 -16.77 1.74
C ARG A 47 -0.98 -16.22 3.02
N GLY A 48 -0.50 -16.69 4.17
CA GLY A 48 -0.96 -16.20 5.49
C GLY A 48 -0.67 -14.72 5.67
N PHE A 49 0.54 -14.30 5.32
CA PHE A 49 0.99 -12.92 5.44
C PHE A 49 0.16 -11.96 4.57
N THR A 50 -0.12 -12.34 3.31
CA THR A 50 -0.94 -11.53 2.41
C THR A 50 -2.39 -11.42 2.88
N VAL A 51 -2.98 -12.52 3.38
CA VAL A 51 -4.34 -12.49 3.93
C VAL A 51 -4.41 -11.57 5.16
N LEU A 52 -3.42 -11.65 6.06
CA LEU A 52 -3.33 -10.74 7.20
C LEU A 52 -3.25 -9.29 6.75
N LEU A 53 -2.35 -8.98 5.80
CA LEU A 53 -2.25 -7.64 5.22
C LEU A 53 -3.59 -7.15 4.67
N MET A 54 -4.30 -7.99 3.91
CA MET A 54 -5.58 -7.59 3.31
C MET A 54 -6.66 -7.29 4.36
N ILE A 55 -6.67 -8.01 5.47
CA ILE A 55 -7.60 -7.77 6.58
C ILE A 55 -7.24 -6.46 7.31
N LEU A 56 -5.94 -6.20 7.53
CA LEU A 56 -5.47 -4.93 8.12
C LEU A 56 -5.84 -3.74 7.23
N VAL A 57 -5.59 -3.84 5.92
CA VAL A 57 -6.00 -2.81 4.92
C VAL A 57 -7.50 -2.56 5.03
N GLY A 58 -8.30 -3.63 5.01
CA GLY A 58 -9.75 -3.52 5.10
C GLY A 58 -10.20 -2.79 6.37
N ALA A 59 -9.62 -3.12 7.53
CA ALA A 59 -9.95 -2.48 8.79
C ALA A 59 -9.55 -0.99 8.82
N VAL A 60 -8.31 -0.67 8.43
CA VAL A 60 -7.81 0.72 8.37
C VAL A 60 -8.63 1.58 7.43
N PHE A 61 -8.99 1.04 6.27
CA PHE A 61 -9.74 1.77 5.25
C PHE A 61 -11.26 1.83 5.51
N VAL A 62 -11.73 1.25 6.62
CA VAL A 62 -13.04 1.59 7.20
C VAL A 62 -12.93 2.81 8.11
N ALA A 63 -11.96 2.82 9.01
CA ALA A 63 -11.86 3.83 10.06
C ALA A 63 -11.56 5.24 9.51
N GLY A 64 -10.64 5.35 8.53
CA GLY A 64 -10.28 6.62 7.93
C GLY A 64 -11.45 7.37 7.27
N PRO A 65 -12.14 6.78 6.30
CA PRO A 65 -13.34 7.38 5.71
C PRO A 65 -14.45 7.68 6.70
N ALA A 66 -14.68 6.79 7.68
CA ALA A 66 -15.70 7.01 8.71
C ALA A 66 -15.43 8.27 9.54
N GLY A 67 -14.16 8.52 9.90
CA GLY A 67 -13.77 9.74 10.60
C GLY A 67 -13.98 11.02 9.78
N LEU A 68 -13.75 10.99 8.47
CA LEU A 68 -14.03 12.12 7.58
C LEU A 68 -15.54 12.33 7.38
N LEU A 69 -16.30 11.27 7.17
CA LEU A 69 -17.75 11.33 6.99
C LEU A 69 -18.44 11.89 8.24
N ALA A 70 -18.00 11.49 9.42
CA ALA A 70 -18.54 12.01 10.68
C ALA A 70 -18.33 13.53 10.82
N LYS A 71 -17.24 14.08 10.30
CA LYS A 71 -16.99 15.54 10.28
C LYS A 71 -17.84 16.30 9.28
N LEU A 72 -18.34 15.64 8.24
CA LEU A 72 -19.17 16.24 7.19
C LEU A 72 -20.66 16.15 7.49
N THR A 73 -21.04 15.39 8.50
CA THR A 73 -22.44 15.09 8.85
C THR A 73 -22.80 15.60 10.25
N PRO A 74 -24.11 15.75 10.56
CA PRO A 74 -24.54 16.16 11.89
C PRO A 74 -24.03 15.23 12.99
N GLU A 75 -23.85 15.73 14.20
CA GLU A 75 -23.34 14.99 15.38
C GLU A 75 -24.09 13.68 15.69
N SER A 76 -25.35 13.57 15.27
CA SER A 76 -26.13 12.34 15.39
C SER A 76 -25.60 11.18 14.55
N LEU A 77 -24.78 11.44 13.53
CA LEU A 77 -24.13 10.47 12.64
C LEU A 77 -22.63 10.40 12.98
N ASP A 78 -22.33 9.80 14.12
CA ASP A 78 -21.00 9.71 14.67
C ASP A 78 -20.07 8.78 13.85
N VAL A 79 -18.82 8.68 14.27
CA VAL A 79 -17.82 7.79 13.64
C VAL A 79 -18.28 6.33 13.65
N THR A 80 -18.95 5.90 14.73
CA THR A 80 -19.42 4.51 14.86
C THR A 80 -20.50 4.20 13.84
N PHE A 81 -21.44 5.11 13.62
CA PHE A 81 -22.44 4.98 12.57
C PHE A 81 -21.79 4.78 11.20
N TRP A 82 -20.82 5.61 10.86
CA TRP A 82 -20.16 5.54 9.57
C TRP A 82 -19.27 4.31 9.40
N ILE A 83 -18.63 3.83 10.47
CA ILE A 83 -17.93 2.54 10.47
C ILE A 83 -18.87 1.42 10.07
N VAL A 84 -20.06 1.37 10.67
CA VAL A 84 -21.06 0.33 10.35
C VAL A 84 -21.52 0.44 8.89
N VAL A 85 -21.80 1.66 8.41
CA VAL A 85 -22.22 1.88 7.02
C VAL A 85 -21.16 1.44 6.02
N VAL A 86 -19.90 1.88 6.19
CA VAL A 86 -18.78 1.53 5.30
C VAL A 86 -18.51 0.02 5.36
N PHE A 87 -18.58 -0.58 6.54
CA PHE A 87 -18.34 -2.01 6.69
C PHE A 87 -19.45 -2.86 6.04
N ILE A 88 -20.72 -2.46 6.17
CA ILE A 88 -21.85 -3.08 5.46
C ILE A 88 -21.62 -2.99 3.94
N TYR A 89 -21.19 -1.82 3.45
CA TYR A 89 -20.81 -1.69 2.03
C TYR A 89 -19.73 -2.70 1.64
N TYR A 90 -18.67 -2.88 2.44
CA TYR A 90 -17.62 -3.86 2.14
C TYR A 90 -18.12 -5.30 2.10
N ILE A 91 -19.05 -5.65 2.98
CA ILE A 91 -19.68 -6.98 2.94
C ILE A 91 -20.37 -7.19 1.58
N PHE A 92 -21.21 -6.25 1.16
CA PHE A 92 -21.89 -6.34 -0.12
C PHE A 92 -20.92 -6.32 -1.30
N ALA A 93 -19.94 -5.41 -1.31
CA ALA A 93 -18.96 -5.29 -2.37
C ALA A 93 -18.09 -6.55 -2.52
N THR A 94 -17.74 -7.20 -1.42
CA THR A 94 -16.96 -8.45 -1.42
C THR A 94 -17.77 -9.64 -1.94
N LEU A 95 -19.06 -9.67 -1.67
CA LEU A 95 -19.93 -10.79 -2.03
C LEU A 95 -20.49 -10.71 -3.45
N LEU A 96 -20.73 -9.47 -3.94
CA LEU A 96 -21.33 -9.23 -5.26
C LEU A 96 -20.29 -9.31 -6.40
N PRO A 97 -20.74 -9.56 -7.64
CA PRO A 97 -19.86 -9.48 -8.80
C PRO A 97 -19.33 -8.07 -9.03
N VAL A 98 -18.02 -7.97 -9.33
CA VAL A 98 -17.27 -6.71 -9.52
C VAL A 98 -17.93 -5.77 -10.53
N ASP A 99 -18.45 -6.32 -11.63
CA ASP A 99 -18.79 -5.58 -12.83
C ASP A 99 -19.99 -4.64 -12.67
N LYS A 100 -20.90 -4.93 -11.73
CA LYS A 100 -22.17 -4.20 -11.59
C LYS A 100 -22.09 -2.94 -10.76
N ILE A 101 -21.24 -2.90 -9.74
CA ILE A 101 -21.12 -1.77 -8.80
C ILE A 101 -19.88 -0.96 -9.13
N ILE A 102 -18.74 -1.62 -9.23
CA ILE A 102 -17.43 -1.00 -9.42
C ILE A 102 -17.37 -0.25 -10.74
N GLY A 103 -17.79 -0.86 -11.84
CA GLY A 103 -17.73 -0.25 -13.17
C GLY A 103 -18.53 1.03 -13.34
N LYS A 104 -19.52 1.31 -12.46
CA LYS A 104 -20.34 2.53 -12.52
C LYS A 104 -19.94 3.60 -11.52
N ILE A 105 -19.50 3.20 -10.32
CA ILE A 105 -19.20 4.12 -9.21
C ILE A 105 -17.75 4.59 -9.26
N TYR A 106 -16.80 3.72 -9.60
CA TYR A 106 -15.38 4.05 -9.62
C TYR A 106 -14.99 5.18 -10.56
N PRO A 107 -15.56 5.32 -11.77
CA PRO A 107 -15.26 6.48 -12.62
C PRO A 107 -15.62 7.82 -11.96
N LEU A 108 -16.73 7.88 -11.20
CA LEU A 108 -17.12 9.09 -10.46
C LEU A 108 -16.10 9.40 -9.36
N PHE A 109 -15.65 8.38 -8.62
CA PHE A 109 -14.64 8.53 -7.59
C PHE A 109 -13.28 8.96 -8.19
N ALA A 110 -12.90 8.40 -9.34
CA ALA A 110 -11.68 8.79 -10.04
C ALA A 110 -11.72 10.28 -10.46
N VAL A 111 -12.86 10.77 -10.95
CA VAL A 111 -13.03 12.19 -11.29
C VAL A 111 -12.91 13.07 -10.05
N ALA A 112 -13.54 12.70 -8.93
CA ALA A 112 -13.44 13.46 -7.69
C ALA A 112 -11.99 13.49 -7.15
N LEU A 113 -11.28 12.36 -7.21
CA LEU A 113 -9.86 12.26 -6.81
C LEU A 113 -8.95 13.11 -7.70
N LEU A 114 -9.15 13.07 -9.03
CA LEU A 114 -8.39 13.89 -9.97
C LEU A 114 -8.70 15.38 -9.78
N PHE A 115 -9.96 15.75 -9.56
CA PHE A 115 -10.34 17.12 -9.24
C PHE A 115 -9.61 17.63 -7.98
N MET A 116 -9.58 16.82 -6.92
CA MET A 116 -8.83 17.14 -5.71
C MET A 116 -7.34 17.32 -5.99
N ALA A 117 -6.70 16.37 -6.68
CA ALA A 117 -5.27 16.41 -6.96
C ALA A 117 -4.89 17.64 -7.82
N VAL A 118 -5.65 17.90 -8.89
CA VAL A 118 -5.43 19.07 -9.75
C VAL A 118 -5.73 20.37 -9.01
N GLY A 119 -6.81 20.42 -8.23
CA GLY A 119 -7.17 21.59 -7.44
C GLY A 119 -6.07 21.97 -6.44
N ILE A 120 -5.56 21.02 -5.68
CA ILE A 120 -4.45 21.26 -4.73
C ILE A 120 -3.17 21.65 -5.47
N LEU A 121 -2.85 21.01 -6.60
CA LEU A 121 -1.69 21.37 -7.42
C LEU A 121 -1.78 22.82 -7.90
N VAL A 122 -2.94 23.26 -8.43
CA VAL A 122 -3.16 24.64 -8.86
C VAL A 122 -2.98 25.59 -7.68
N MET A 123 -3.52 25.26 -6.51
CA MET A 123 -3.38 26.11 -5.33
C MET A 123 -1.93 26.17 -4.79
N LEU A 124 -1.13 25.10 -4.93
CA LEU A 124 0.31 25.16 -4.67
C LEU A 124 1.00 26.19 -5.57
N TYR A 125 0.61 26.27 -6.83
CA TYR A 125 1.14 27.30 -7.75
C TYR A 125 0.62 28.71 -7.47
N VAL A 126 -0.62 28.86 -7.00
CA VAL A 126 -1.22 30.18 -6.73
C VAL A 126 -0.73 30.75 -5.40
N LYS A 127 -0.68 29.92 -4.36
CA LYS A 127 -0.28 30.36 -3.01
C LYS A 127 1.24 30.47 -2.84
N HIS A 128 2.02 29.81 -3.69
CA HIS A 128 3.48 29.75 -3.60
C HIS A 128 3.98 29.49 -2.16
N PRO A 129 3.51 28.40 -1.49
CA PRO A 129 3.91 28.14 -0.11
C PRO A 129 5.43 27.96 -0.01
N VAL A 130 6.01 28.47 1.07
CA VAL A 130 7.42 28.24 1.35
C VAL A 130 7.59 26.75 1.73
N LEU A 131 8.31 26.01 0.91
CA LEU A 131 8.67 24.63 1.16
C LEU A 131 10.18 24.56 1.47
N PRO A 132 10.60 23.71 2.41
CA PRO A 132 12.02 23.50 2.68
C PRO A 132 12.74 23.01 1.44
N GLU A 133 13.86 23.63 1.11
CA GLU A 133 14.66 23.23 -0.04
C GLU A 133 15.55 22.04 0.28
N PHE A 134 15.77 21.21 -0.70
CA PHE A 134 16.59 20.01 -0.56
C PHE A 134 18.04 20.31 -0.17
N TRP A 135 18.60 21.41 -0.66
CA TRP A 135 19.98 21.83 -0.41
C TRP A 135 20.18 22.59 0.91
N ASP A 136 19.10 22.93 1.60
CA ASP A 136 19.18 23.54 2.93
C ASP A 136 19.55 22.52 4.03
N GLY A 137 19.70 21.27 3.62
CA GLY A 137 20.16 20.15 4.43
C GLY A 137 19.09 19.05 4.58
N LEU A 138 19.53 17.81 4.47
CA LEU A 138 18.70 16.63 4.72
C LEU A 138 18.61 16.39 6.23
N GLN A 139 17.85 17.22 6.94
CA GLN A 139 17.66 17.11 8.38
C GLN A 139 16.33 16.44 8.71
N ASN A 140 16.31 15.70 9.82
CA ASN A 140 15.09 15.21 10.40
C ASN A 140 14.44 16.32 11.21
N THR A 141 13.42 16.96 10.66
CA THR A 141 12.67 18.04 11.30
C THR A 141 11.54 17.54 12.21
N ASN A 142 11.39 16.22 12.37
CA ASN A 142 10.40 15.68 13.29
C ASN A 142 10.79 16.04 14.75
N PRO A 143 9.86 16.55 15.58
CA PRO A 143 10.13 16.83 16.99
C PRO A 143 10.71 15.64 17.77
N ASN A 144 10.32 14.42 17.40
CA ASN A 144 10.79 13.16 17.97
C ASN A 144 11.88 12.51 17.10
N ALA A 145 12.80 13.30 16.53
CA ALA A 145 13.80 12.83 15.57
C ALA A 145 14.70 11.69 16.09
N THR A 146 14.91 11.62 17.41
CA THR A 146 15.68 10.55 18.06
C THR A 146 14.94 9.21 18.09
N GLU A 147 13.63 9.22 18.27
CA GLU A 147 12.78 8.03 18.31
C GLU A 147 12.29 7.64 16.91
N LEU A 148 12.16 8.62 16.03
CA LEU A 148 11.69 8.47 14.66
C LEU A 148 12.78 8.85 13.65
N PRO A 149 13.86 8.07 13.51
CA PRO A 149 14.91 8.34 12.54
C PRO A 149 14.39 8.26 11.11
N ILE A 150 14.96 9.07 10.19
CA ILE A 150 14.59 9.05 8.77
C ILE A 150 14.64 7.63 8.21
N PHE A 151 15.74 6.91 8.47
CA PHE A 151 15.84 5.50 8.14
C PHE A 151 15.60 4.64 9.40
N PRO A 152 14.65 3.71 9.40
CA PRO A 152 13.81 3.24 8.28
C PRO A 152 12.42 3.91 8.24
N ILE A 153 12.09 4.78 9.21
CA ILE A 153 10.70 5.20 9.49
C ILE A 153 10.05 5.89 8.27
N MET A 154 10.75 6.86 7.66
CA MET A 154 10.22 7.57 6.48
C MET A 154 9.91 6.61 5.33
N PHE A 155 10.76 5.60 5.10
CA PHE A 155 10.61 4.64 4.00
C PHE A 155 9.43 3.69 4.19
N VAL A 156 9.05 3.43 5.45
CA VAL A 156 7.86 2.63 5.78
C VAL A 156 6.61 3.50 5.79
N SER A 157 6.69 4.71 6.33
CA SER A 157 5.55 5.64 6.40
C SER A 157 5.09 6.11 5.01
N ILE A 158 6.04 6.42 4.11
CA ILE A 158 5.74 6.73 2.69
C ILE A 158 5.73 5.42 1.91
N ALA A 159 4.74 4.58 2.16
CA ALA A 159 4.63 3.28 1.54
C ALA A 159 4.08 3.39 0.10
N CYS A 160 2.79 3.60 -0.03
CA CYS A 160 2.10 3.50 -1.33
C CYS A 160 2.60 4.51 -2.37
N GLY A 161 2.94 5.73 -1.98
CA GLY A 161 3.44 6.76 -2.90
C GLY A 161 4.84 6.49 -3.51
N ALA A 162 5.57 5.50 -3.00
CA ALA A 162 6.90 5.15 -3.48
C ALA A 162 7.00 3.71 -3.99
N ILE A 163 6.58 2.73 -3.19
CA ILE A 163 6.50 1.31 -3.56
C ILE A 163 5.51 0.61 -2.64
N SER A 164 4.64 -0.23 -3.17
CA SER A 164 3.56 -0.88 -2.41
C SER A 164 3.40 -2.36 -2.75
N GLY A 165 3.57 -3.21 -1.75
CA GLY A 165 3.25 -4.64 -1.88
C GLY A 165 1.75 -4.90 -2.04
N PHE A 166 0.89 -3.97 -1.56
CA PHE A 166 -0.55 -4.05 -1.76
C PHE A 166 -0.91 -4.04 -3.24
N HIS A 167 -0.22 -3.24 -4.07
CA HIS A 167 -0.46 -3.20 -5.52
C HIS A 167 -0.25 -4.56 -6.17
N ALA A 168 0.79 -5.29 -5.79
CA ALA A 168 1.03 -6.63 -6.31
C ALA A 168 -0.08 -7.64 -5.96
N THR A 169 -0.83 -7.40 -4.88
CA THR A 169 -2.00 -8.21 -4.53
C THR A 169 -3.23 -7.88 -5.38
N GLN A 170 -3.31 -6.65 -5.89
CA GLN A 170 -4.39 -6.19 -6.77
C GLN A 170 -4.11 -6.50 -8.24
N SER A 171 -2.85 -6.59 -8.63
CA SER A 171 -2.42 -6.90 -10.00
C SER A 171 -3.11 -8.13 -10.62
N PRO A 172 -3.34 -9.25 -9.90
CA PRO A 172 -4.06 -10.39 -10.44
C PRO A 172 -5.52 -10.10 -10.81
N LEU A 173 -6.19 -9.21 -10.06
CA LEU A 173 -7.56 -8.81 -10.37
C LEU A 173 -7.59 -8.02 -11.67
N MET A 174 -6.66 -7.07 -11.84
CA MET A 174 -6.52 -6.28 -13.06
C MET A 174 -6.08 -7.14 -14.25
N ALA A 175 -5.13 -8.05 -14.04
CA ALA A 175 -4.65 -8.98 -15.07
C ALA A 175 -5.78 -9.82 -15.68
N ARG A 176 -6.74 -10.27 -14.86
CA ARG A 176 -7.91 -11.03 -15.33
C ARG A 176 -8.90 -10.19 -16.16
N CYS A 177 -8.86 -8.87 -16.04
CA CYS A 177 -9.71 -7.94 -16.79
C CYS A 177 -9.05 -7.41 -18.06
N MET A 178 -7.75 -7.64 -18.25
CA MET A 178 -7.00 -7.09 -19.39
C MET A 178 -7.26 -7.88 -20.67
N THR A 179 -7.49 -7.17 -21.75
CA THR A 179 -7.72 -7.72 -23.08
C THR A 179 -6.45 -7.84 -23.92
N SER A 180 -5.37 -7.15 -23.56
CA SER A 180 -4.10 -7.15 -24.29
C SER A 180 -2.92 -6.80 -23.38
N GLU A 181 -1.77 -7.48 -23.55
CA GLU A 181 -0.51 -7.16 -22.87
C GLU A 181 0.00 -5.74 -23.17
N ARG A 182 -0.40 -5.14 -24.29
CA ARG A 182 -0.01 -3.76 -24.67
C ARG A 182 -0.48 -2.72 -23.66
N HIS A 183 -1.57 -2.99 -22.96
CA HIS A 183 -2.08 -2.13 -21.90
C HIS A 183 -1.35 -2.28 -20.57
N GLY A 184 -0.46 -3.26 -20.42
CA GLY A 184 0.27 -3.50 -19.17
C GLY A 184 1.08 -2.30 -18.70
N ARG A 185 1.77 -1.60 -19.61
CA ARG A 185 2.56 -0.43 -19.26
C ARG A 185 1.71 0.74 -18.70
N PRO A 186 0.65 1.23 -19.37
CA PRO A 186 -0.18 2.28 -18.80
C PRO A 186 -0.94 1.84 -17.56
N VAL A 187 -1.41 0.58 -17.49
CA VAL A 187 -2.23 0.08 -16.37
C VAL A 187 -1.41 -0.15 -15.11
N PHE A 188 -0.23 -0.77 -15.21
CA PHE A 188 0.57 -1.10 -14.02
C PHE A 188 1.65 -0.04 -13.73
N TYR A 189 2.51 0.26 -14.70
CA TYR A 189 3.56 1.26 -14.53
C TYR A 189 2.97 2.68 -14.41
N GLY A 190 2.07 3.04 -15.32
CA GLY A 190 1.47 4.37 -15.37
C GLY A 190 0.61 4.69 -14.15
N ALA A 191 -0.11 3.70 -13.60
CA ALA A 191 -0.88 3.91 -12.37
C ALA A 191 0.03 4.28 -11.19
N MET A 192 1.15 3.58 -11.00
CA MET A 192 2.09 3.89 -9.93
C MET A 192 2.73 5.28 -10.08
N ILE A 193 3.06 5.68 -11.31
CA ILE A 193 3.57 7.04 -11.56
C ILE A 193 2.50 8.09 -11.22
N THR A 194 1.24 7.86 -11.58
CA THR A 194 0.13 8.76 -11.25
C THR A 194 -0.05 8.86 -9.73
N GLU A 195 0.02 7.74 -9.03
CA GLU A 195 -0.06 7.71 -7.57
C GLU A 195 1.12 8.46 -6.93
N GLY A 196 2.34 8.30 -7.45
CA GLY A 196 3.51 9.06 -7.01
C GLY A 196 3.34 10.57 -7.19
N ILE A 197 2.74 11.03 -8.29
CA ILE A 197 2.42 12.44 -8.51
C ILE A 197 1.42 12.94 -7.47
N VAL A 198 0.34 12.21 -7.22
CA VAL A 198 -0.65 12.57 -6.19
C VAL A 198 -0.01 12.61 -4.80
N ALA A 199 0.85 11.63 -4.50
CA ALA A 199 1.60 11.60 -3.23
C ALA A 199 2.53 12.82 -3.07
N LEU A 200 3.18 13.27 -4.14
CA LEU A 200 4.01 14.49 -4.12
C LEU A 200 3.18 15.75 -3.87
N ILE A 201 2.01 15.86 -4.49
CA ILE A 201 1.09 16.99 -4.28
C ILE A 201 0.70 17.06 -2.79
N TRP A 202 0.31 15.92 -2.21
CA TRP A 202 -0.04 15.84 -0.80
C TRP A 202 1.16 16.05 0.13
N ALA A 203 2.33 15.55 -0.23
CA ALA A 203 3.55 15.80 0.55
C ALA A 203 3.88 17.30 0.62
N ALA A 204 3.77 18.02 -0.50
CA ALA A 204 3.97 19.46 -0.53
C ALA A 204 2.92 20.21 0.29
N ALA A 205 1.63 19.87 0.11
CA ALA A 205 0.55 20.51 0.84
C ALA A 205 0.60 20.26 2.35
N ALA A 206 0.93 19.02 2.76
CA ALA A 206 1.08 18.68 4.17
C ALA A 206 2.34 19.34 4.79
N THR A 207 3.45 19.42 4.05
CA THR A 207 4.66 20.13 4.52
C THR A 207 4.35 21.59 4.81
N TYR A 208 3.64 22.28 3.93
CA TYR A 208 3.16 23.63 4.17
C TYR A 208 2.25 23.72 5.39
N PHE A 209 1.27 22.82 5.50
CA PHE A 209 0.34 22.81 6.63
C PHE A 209 1.08 22.72 7.99
N PHE A 210 2.02 21.80 8.10
CA PHE A 210 2.79 21.61 9.33
C PHE A 210 3.80 22.73 9.59
N HIS A 211 4.31 23.38 8.55
CA HIS A 211 5.15 24.55 8.69
C HIS A 211 4.39 25.73 9.32
N GLU A 212 3.15 25.96 8.89
CA GLU A 212 2.31 27.05 9.40
C GLU A 212 1.67 26.76 10.77
N ASN A 213 1.22 25.51 11.00
CA ASN A 213 0.41 25.15 12.17
C ASN A 213 1.17 24.36 13.25
N GLY A 214 2.43 23.99 12.97
CA GLY A 214 3.21 23.12 13.85
C GLY A 214 2.75 21.65 13.82
N MET A 215 3.52 20.80 14.47
CA MET A 215 3.29 19.35 14.55
C MET A 215 2.35 19.00 15.70
N GLY A 216 1.13 19.53 15.71
CA GLY A 216 0.12 19.18 16.71
C GLY A 216 -0.42 17.74 16.57
N GLU A 217 -1.37 17.34 17.44
CA GLU A 217 -2.08 16.04 17.35
C GLU A 217 -3.05 16.01 16.13
N ASN A 218 -2.52 16.18 14.93
CA ASN A 218 -3.28 16.22 13.70
C ASN A 218 -3.20 14.87 12.96
N ASN A 219 -4.30 14.15 12.90
CA ASN A 219 -4.39 12.99 12.02
C ASN A 219 -4.61 13.41 10.55
N ALA A 220 -4.36 12.49 9.62
CA ALA A 220 -4.46 12.75 8.19
C ALA A 220 -5.83 13.34 7.76
N ALA A 221 -6.92 12.94 8.40
CA ALA A 221 -8.25 13.43 8.11
C ALA A 221 -8.43 14.92 8.47
N VAL A 222 -7.81 15.36 9.58
CA VAL A 222 -7.83 16.77 9.98
C VAL A 222 -7.04 17.63 9.00
N VAL A 223 -5.84 17.16 8.64
CA VAL A 223 -4.97 17.87 7.69
C VAL A 223 -5.62 18.02 6.32
N VAL A 224 -6.23 16.95 5.82
CA VAL A 224 -6.96 16.97 4.55
C VAL A 224 -8.12 17.95 4.58
N ASP A 225 -8.95 17.91 5.62
CA ASP A 225 -10.10 18.80 5.78
C ASP A 225 -9.66 20.28 5.82
N ALA A 226 -8.64 20.58 6.62
CA ALA A 226 -8.12 21.94 6.77
C ALA A 226 -7.55 22.48 5.46
N ILE A 227 -6.67 21.72 4.78
CA ILE A 227 -6.06 22.14 3.50
C ILE A 227 -7.13 22.33 2.44
N THR A 228 -8.06 21.38 2.29
CA THR A 228 -9.04 21.44 1.20
C THR A 228 -10.05 22.57 1.39
N LYS A 229 -10.47 22.85 2.62
CA LYS A 229 -11.36 23.97 2.92
C LYS A 229 -10.68 25.34 2.73
N ASP A 230 -9.44 25.49 3.22
CA ASP A 230 -8.68 26.74 3.07
C ASP A 230 -8.34 27.05 1.61
N TRP A 231 -7.97 26.02 0.84
CA TRP A 231 -7.48 26.23 -0.52
C TRP A 231 -8.56 26.20 -1.59
N LEU A 232 -9.56 25.33 -1.46
CA LEU A 232 -10.58 25.11 -2.48
C LEU A 232 -11.95 25.70 -2.09
N GLY A 233 -12.05 26.29 -0.91
CA GLY A 233 -13.32 26.81 -0.39
C GLY A 233 -14.33 25.71 -0.06
N VAL A 234 -15.57 26.09 0.24
CA VAL A 234 -16.57 25.14 0.74
C VAL A 234 -16.94 24.07 -0.30
N VAL A 235 -17.24 24.47 -1.52
CA VAL A 235 -17.68 23.54 -2.59
C VAL A 235 -16.51 22.69 -3.09
N GLY A 236 -15.36 23.31 -3.36
CA GLY A 236 -14.17 22.59 -3.81
C GLY A 236 -13.63 21.68 -2.73
N GLY A 237 -13.66 22.11 -1.45
CA GLY A 237 -13.29 21.30 -0.30
C GLY A 237 -14.18 20.06 -0.16
N PHE A 238 -15.49 20.20 -0.30
CA PHE A 238 -16.42 19.07 -0.26
C PHE A 238 -16.13 18.04 -1.36
N LEU A 239 -15.93 18.48 -2.62
CA LEU A 239 -15.59 17.58 -3.72
C LEU A 239 -14.23 16.89 -3.52
N ALA A 240 -13.25 17.62 -2.99
CA ALA A 240 -11.94 17.04 -2.67
C ALA A 240 -12.02 15.99 -1.58
N ILE A 241 -12.78 16.25 -0.51
CA ILE A 241 -12.98 15.28 0.58
C ILE A 241 -13.69 14.03 0.06
N LEU A 242 -14.67 14.15 -0.83
CA LEU A 242 -15.28 12.99 -1.48
C LEU A 242 -14.25 12.13 -2.22
N GLY A 243 -13.29 12.73 -2.89
CA GLY A 243 -12.19 12.02 -3.54
C GLY A 243 -11.31 11.27 -2.52
N VAL A 244 -10.97 11.92 -1.41
CA VAL A 244 -10.15 11.32 -0.33
C VAL A 244 -10.90 10.18 0.39
N ILE A 245 -12.22 10.28 0.56
CA ILE A 245 -13.04 9.21 1.15
C ILE A 245 -13.15 8.03 0.17
N ALA A 246 -13.32 8.31 -1.10
CA ALA A 246 -13.54 7.30 -2.12
C ALA A 246 -12.33 6.37 -2.31
N ALA A 247 -11.12 6.90 -2.26
CA ALA A 247 -9.90 6.12 -2.48
C ALA A 247 -9.72 4.97 -1.48
N PRO A 248 -9.77 5.18 -0.13
CA PRO A 248 -9.72 4.07 0.82
C PRO A 248 -10.91 3.11 0.71
N ILE A 249 -12.12 3.62 0.44
CA ILE A 249 -13.31 2.76 0.32
C ILE A 249 -13.15 1.77 -0.84
N THR A 250 -12.68 2.23 -1.99
CA THR A 250 -12.44 1.35 -3.14
C THR A 250 -11.30 0.35 -2.89
N SER A 251 -10.26 0.79 -2.20
CA SER A 251 -9.13 -0.07 -1.85
C SER A 251 -9.49 -1.13 -0.81
N GLY A 252 -10.30 -0.78 0.20
CA GLY A 252 -10.74 -1.72 1.23
C GLY A 252 -11.64 -2.83 0.70
N ASP A 253 -12.57 -2.50 -0.20
CA ASP A 253 -13.44 -3.51 -0.83
C ASP A 253 -12.62 -4.50 -1.67
N THR A 254 -11.65 -4.02 -2.43
CA THR A 254 -10.77 -4.88 -3.23
C THR A 254 -9.80 -5.68 -2.37
N ALA A 255 -9.38 -5.18 -1.21
CA ALA A 255 -8.56 -5.91 -0.25
C ALA A 255 -9.30 -7.15 0.28
N PHE A 256 -10.52 -6.99 0.80
CA PHE A 256 -11.32 -8.13 1.26
C PHE A 256 -11.62 -9.14 0.15
N ARG A 257 -11.83 -8.67 -1.06
CA ARG A 257 -12.02 -9.55 -2.23
C ARG A 257 -10.77 -10.34 -2.56
N SER A 258 -9.60 -9.70 -2.55
CA SER A 258 -8.31 -10.37 -2.78
C SER A 258 -8.03 -11.40 -1.69
N ALA A 259 -8.24 -11.05 -0.41
CA ALA A 259 -8.12 -11.99 0.70
C ALA A 259 -9.00 -13.23 0.50
N ARG A 260 -10.27 -13.02 0.17
CA ARG A 260 -11.21 -14.12 -0.10
C ARG A 260 -10.71 -15.03 -1.23
N LEU A 261 -10.20 -14.47 -2.32
CA LEU A 261 -9.71 -15.25 -3.46
C LEU A 261 -8.44 -16.03 -3.10
N ILE A 262 -7.50 -15.44 -2.37
CA ILE A 262 -6.28 -16.11 -1.91
C ILE A 262 -6.62 -17.30 -0.99
N VAL A 263 -7.56 -17.10 -0.05
CA VAL A 263 -8.03 -18.19 0.83
C VAL A 263 -8.76 -19.26 0.03
N ALA A 264 -9.59 -18.88 -0.95
CA ALA A 264 -10.28 -19.81 -1.82
C ALA A 264 -9.31 -20.67 -2.66
N ASP A 265 -8.28 -20.04 -3.22
CA ASP A 265 -7.22 -20.74 -3.97
C ASP A 265 -6.45 -21.71 -3.06
N PHE A 266 -6.19 -21.31 -1.80
CA PHE A 266 -5.55 -22.18 -0.81
C PHE A 266 -6.36 -23.40 -0.46
N LEU A 267 -7.69 -23.22 -0.25
CA LEU A 267 -8.62 -24.30 0.12
C LEU A 267 -9.10 -25.12 -1.09
N GLY A 268 -8.72 -24.75 -2.31
CA GLY A 268 -9.23 -25.38 -3.54
C GLY A 268 -10.75 -25.17 -3.73
N MET A 269 -11.31 -24.09 -3.19
CA MET A 269 -12.76 -23.85 -3.17
C MET A 269 -13.20 -22.97 -4.34
N GLU A 270 -14.01 -23.52 -5.23
CA GLU A 270 -14.69 -22.71 -6.25
C GLU A 270 -15.61 -21.66 -5.64
N GLN A 271 -15.50 -20.41 -6.11
CA GLN A 271 -16.25 -19.25 -5.62
C GLN A 271 -17.54 -18.94 -6.41
N LYS A 272 -18.13 -19.93 -7.08
CA LYS A 272 -19.32 -19.73 -7.92
C LYS A 272 -20.58 -19.47 -7.10
N THR A 273 -20.71 -20.12 -5.93
CA THR A 273 -21.91 -20.01 -5.10
C THR A 273 -21.74 -19.05 -3.94
N MET A 274 -22.81 -18.31 -3.57
CA MET A 274 -22.81 -17.38 -2.44
C MET A 274 -22.46 -18.07 -1.13
N ARG A 275 -22.93 -19.29 -0.88
CA ARG A 275 -22.62 -20.05 0.33
C ARG A 275 -21.12 -20.26 0.51
N ARG A 276 -20.40 -20.65 -0.56
CA ARG A 276 -18.95 -20.86 -0.52
C ARG A 276 -18.18 -19.55 -0.27
N ARG A 277 -18.68 -18.43 -0.81
CA ARG A 277 -18.12 -17.11 -0.51
C ARG A 277 -18.27 -16.75 0.96
N LEU A 278 -19.45 -16.96 1.54
CA LEU A 278 -19.74 -16.68 2.95
C LEU A 278 -18.87 -17.49 3.91
N TYR A 279 -18.56 -18.74 3.62
CA TYR A 279 -17.67 -19.56 4.45
C TYR A 279 -16.30 -18.92 4.66
N ILE A 280 -15.77 -18.26 3.64
CA ILE A 280 -14.48 -17.56 3.74
C ILE A 280 -14.65 -16.15 4.30
N CYS A 281 -15.69 -15.43 3.86
CA CYS A 281 -15.85 -14.02 4.23
C CYS A 281 -16.23 -13.84 5.70
N ILE A 282 -17.05 -14.71 6.27
CA ILE A 282 -17.52 -14.55 7.67
C ILE A 282 -16.35 -14.56 8.67
N PRO A 283 -15.45 -15.55 8.70
CA PRO A 283 -14.29 -15.51 9.61
C PRO A 283 -13.40 -14.30 9.38
N MET A 284 -13.18 -13.93 8.13
CA MET A 284 -12.36 -12.78 7.75
C MET A 284 -12.96 -11.46 8.25
N PHE A 285 -14.28 -11.27 8.09
CA PHE A 285 -14.97 -10.09 8.60
C PHE A 285 -15.01 -10.04 10.13
N LEU A 286 -15.14 -11.18 10.81
CA LEU A 286 -15.07 -11.24 12.27
C LEU A 286 -13.71 -10.80 12.80
N VAL A 287 -12.62 -11.19 12.16
CA VAL A 287 -11.27 -10.71 12.50
C VAL A 287 -11.16 -9.20 12.26
N ALA A 288 -11.65 -8.70 11.12
CA ALA A 288 -11.64 -7.27 10.81
C ALA A 288 -12.47 -6.44 11.82
N ILE A 289 -13.63 -6.94 12.24
CA ILE A 289 -14.44 -6.32 13.29
C ILE A 289 -13.68 -6.29 14.61
N GLY A 290 -13.01 -7.38 14.98
CA GLY A 290 -12.19 -7.44 16.19
C GLY A 290 -11.08 -6.39 16.19
N LEU A 291 -10.39 -6.21 15.07
CA LEU A 291 -9.37 -5.17 14.89
C LEU A 291 -9.96 -3.76 14.97
N LEU A 292 -11.12 -3.53 14.35
CA LEU A 292 -11.82 -2.25 14.42
C LEU A 292 -12.25 -1.91 15.85
N LEU A 293 -12.82 -2.87 16.56
CA LEU A 293 -13.22 -2.67 17.96
C LEU A 293 -12.02 -2.39 18.86
N TYR A 294 -10.89 -3.05 18.60
CA TYR A 294 -9.64 -2.76 19.29
C TYR A 294 -9.16 -1.34 19.00
N SER A 295 -9.16 -0.91 17.74
CA SER A 295 -8.74 0.44 17.34
C SER A 295 -9.62 1.56 17.93
N LEU A 296 -10.87 1.27 18.25
CA LEU A 296 -11.79 2.24 18.86
C LEU A 296 -11.64 2.36 20.38
N ARG A 297 -11.12 1.34 21.04
CA ARG A 297 -10.94 1.31 22.49
C ARG A 297 -9.73 2.08 22.98
N ASP A 298 -8.69 2.11 22.16
CA ASP A 298 -7.41 2.72 22.50
C ASP A 298 -7.06 3.79 21.46
N LYS A 299 -6.69 5.00 21.93
CA LYS A 299 -6.24 6.08 21.04
C LYS A 299 -5.01 5.70 20.22
N GLU A 300 -4.14 4.88 20.80
CA GLU A 300 -2.94 4.36 20.09
C GLU A 300 -3.26 3.13 19.22
N GLY A 301 -4.41 2.50 19.42
CA GLY A 301 -4.78 1.26 18.74
C GLY A 301 -4.90 1.42 17.23
N PHE A 302 -5.44 2.53 16.75
CA PHE A 302 -5.50 2.84 15.32
C PHE A 302 -4.10 3.02 14.73
N ASP A 303 -3.24 3.80 15.39
CA ASP A 303 -1.88 4.08 14.93
C ASP A 303 -1.03 2.81 14.91
N MET A 304 -1.21 1.93 15.88
CA MET A 304 -0.55 0.62 15.92
C MET A 304 -0.96 -0.23 14.71
N ILE A 305 -2.27 -0.35 14.42
CA ILE A 305 -2.77 -1.11 13.27
C ILE A 305 -2.27 -0.48 11.96
N TRP A 306 -2.24 0.84 11.87
CA TRP A 306 -1.69 1.57 10.73
C TRP A 306 -0.21 1.27 10.51
N ARG A 307 0.60 1.23 11.56
CA ARG A 307 2.03 0.89 11.48
C ARG A 307 2.25 -0.57 11.06
N TYR A 308 1.47 -1.51 11.59
CA TYR A 308 1.49 -2.91 11.12
C TYR A 308 1.10 -3.03 9.65
N PHE A 309 0.06 -2.32 9.22
CA PHE A 309 -0.33 -2.26 7.81
C PHE A 309 0.83 -1.74 6.95
N ALA A 310 1.44 -0.62 7.32
CA ALA A 310 2.54 -0.02 6.57
C ALA A 310 3.73 -0.98 6.43
N TRP A 311 4.16 -1.60 7.54
CA TRP A 311 5.27 -2.55 7.52
C TRP A 311 4.94 -3.84 6.74
N THR A 312 3.76 -4.41 6.91
CA THR A 312 3.36 -5.64 6.19
C THR A 312 3.26 -5.37 4.69
N ASN A 313 2.76 -4.20 4.30
CA ASN A 313 2.73 -3.75 2.92
C ASN A 313 4.14 -3.70 2.30
N GLN A 314 5.08 -3.07 2.98
CA GLN A 314 6.47 -2.97 2.51
C GLN A 314 7.18 -4.33 2.48
N THR A 315 6.94 -5.18 3.48
CA THR A 315 7.51 -6.53 3.51
C THR A 315 7.03 -7.36 2.32
N LEU A 316 5.77 -7.23 1.93
CA LEU A 316 5.25 -7.93 0.76
C LEU A 316 5.94 -7.48 -0.54
N SER A 317 6.27 -6.18 -0.66
CA SER A 317 7.03 -5.69 -1.81
C SER A 317 8.44 -6.28 -1.88
N VAL A 318 9.08 -6.56 -0.75
CA VAL A 318 10.39 -7.25 -0.69
C VAL A 318 10.30 -8.61 -1.37
N PHE A 319 9.35 -9.46 -0.94
CA PHE A 319 9.22 -10.80 -1.53
C PHE A 319 8.82 -10.76 -3.00
N THR A 320 8.01 -9.79 -3.40
CA THR A 320 7.64 -9.55 -4.79
C THR A 320 8.86 -9.20 -5.63
N LEU A 321 9.68 -8.25 -5.18
CA LEU A 321 10.91 -7.84 -5.87
C LEU A 321 11.90 -8.99 -6.02
N TRP A 322 12.11 -9.80 -4.96
CA TRP A 322 12.95 -10.99 -5.05
C TRP A 322 12.41 -12.03 -6.02
N ALA A 323 11.09 -12.28 -6.04
CA ALA A 323 10.47 -13.19 -6.99
C ALA A 323 10.65 -12.72 -8.44
N ILE A 324 10.46 -11.41 -8.69
CA ILE A 324 10.68 -10.80 -10.01
C ILE A 324 12.16 -10.88 -10.40
N THR A 325 13.08 -10.64 -9.47
CA THR A 325 14.53 -10.75 -9.73
C THR A 325 14.90 -12.16 -10.20
N VAL A 326 14.38 -13.19 -9.51
CA VAL A 326 14.58 -14.59 -9.93
C VAL A 326 13.94 -14.88 -11.29
N TYR A 327 12.74 -14.35 -11.55
CA TYR A 327 12.07 -14.46 -12.84
C TYR A 327 12.94 -13.91 -13.99
N LEU A 328 13.44 -12.68 -13.84
CA LEU A 328 14.23 -12.03 -14.88
C LEU A 328 15.51 -12.83 -15.23
N VAL A 329 16.13 -13.46 -14.25
CA VAL A 329 17.27 -14.35 -14.48
C VAL A 329 16.85 -15.61 -15.23
N ARG A 330 15.74 -16.28 -14.83
CA ARG A 330 15.25 -17.52 -15.46
C ARG A 330 14.84 -17.32 -16.92
N GLU A 331 14.25 -16.17 -17.25
CA GLU A 331 13.82 -15.82 -18.60
C GLU A 331 14.98 -15.35 -19.51
N LYS A 332 16.23 -15.60 -19.12
CA LYS A 332 17.45 -15.19 -19.85
C LYS A 332 17.53 -13.67 -20.10
N LYS A 333 16.83 -12.87 -19.32
CA LYS A 333 16.90 -11.41 -19.32
C LYS A 333 17.91 -10.90 -18.29
N GLY A 334 19.03 -11.62 -18.16
CA GLY A 334 20.01 -11.45 -17.10
C GLY A 334 20.61 -10.05 -16.96
N HIS A 335 20.56 -9.22 -18.01
CA HIS A 335 21.02 -7.83 -17.92
C HIS A 335 20.00 -6.90 -17.21
N TYR A 336 18.74 -7.30 -17.02
CA TYR A 336 17.72 -6.47 -16.45
C TYR A 336 17.38 -6.79 -14.99
N PHE A 337 17.89 -7.88 -14.42
CA PHE A 337 17.55 -8.25 -13.03
C PHE A 337 18.01 -7.20 -12.01
N TYR A 338 19.05 -6.41 -12.32
CA TYR A 338 19.53 -5.35 -11.43
C TYR A 338 18.46 -4.30 -11.10
N VAL A 339 17.52 -4.08 -12.01
CA VAL A 339 16.44 -3.10 -11.83
C VAL A 339 15.53 -3.45 -10.65
N THR A 340 15.41 -4.72 -10.30
CA THR A 340 14.64 -5.19 -9.15
C THR A 340 15.52 -5.67 -8.00
N TYR A 341 16.75 -6.10 -8.28
CA TYR A 341 17.70 -6.57 -7.28
C TYR A 341 18.10 -5.46 -6.29
N PHE A 342 18.48 -4.29 -6.78
CA PHE A 342 18.84 -3.18 -5.88
C PHE A 342 17.67 -2.69 -5.04
N PRO A 343 16.48 -2.45 -5.59
CA PRO A 343 15.29 -2.20 -4.76
C PRO A 343 14.98 -3.30 -3.76
N ALA A 344 15.15 -4.59 -4.13
CA ALA A 344 14.93 -5.70 -3.21
C ALA A 344 15.89 -5.68 -2.02
N ILE A 345 17.17 -5.42 -2.24
CA ILE A 345 18.18 -5.26 -1.19
C ILE A 345 17.81 -4.08 -0.28
N PHE A 346 17.52 -2.92 -0.87
CA PHE A 346 17.19 -1.72 -0.13
C PHE A 346 15.95 -1.93 0.75
N MET A 347 14.87 -2.45 0.17
CA MET A 347 13.64 -2.70 0.91
C MET A 347 13.78 -3.83 1.94
N THR A 348 14.66 -4.80 1.72
CA THR A 348 15.02 -5.80 2.76
C THR A 348 15.65 -5.11 3.96
N ALA A 349 16.59 -4.18 3.75
CA ALA A 349 17.19 -3.40 4.84
C ALA A 349 16.12 -2.57 5.58
N VAL A 350 15.28 -1.83 4.85
CA VAL A 350 14.22 -0.99 5.42
C VAL A 350 13.27 -1.80 6.30
N CYS A 351 12.70 -2.89 5.77
CA CYS A 351 11.70 -3.68 6.49
C CYS A 351 12.29 -4.40 7.70
N THR A 352 13.52 -4.91 7.59
CA THR A 352 14.20 -5.58 8.71
C THR A 352 14.57 -4.59 9.80
N THR A 353 15.11 -3.42 9.44
CA THR A 353 15.45 -2.40 10.44
C THR A 353 14.20 -1.91 11.16
N TYR A 354 13.11 -1.67 10.41
CA TYR A 354 11.86 -1.20 10.99
C TYR A 354 11.31 -2.16 12.05
N ILE A 355 11.13 -3.45 11.71
CA ILE A 355 10.57 -4.41 12.67
C ILE A 355 11.48 -4.62 13.88
N CYS A 356 12.78 -4.42 13.72
CA CYS A 356 13.73 -4.50 14.83
C CYS A 356 13.62 -3.29 15.78
N ILE A 357 13.42 -2.08 15.27
CA ILE A 357 13.35 -0.84 16.07
C ILE A 357 11.94 -0.61 16.62
N ALA A 358 10.91 -0.89 15.84
CA ALA A 358 9.53 -0.55 16.17
C ALA A 358 9.12 -1.11 17.54
N PRO A 359 8.45 -0.30 18.40
CA PRO A 359 7.97 -0.76 19.70
C PRO A 359 6.99 -1.95 19.59
N GLU A 360 6.19 -1.95 18.54
CA GLU A 360 5.27 -3.04 18.19
C GLU A 360 5.98 -4.27 17.59
N GLY A 361 7.29 -4.16 17.28
CA GLY A 361 8.14 -5.24 16.79
C GLY A 361 9.03 -5.82 17.90
N PHE A 362 10.34 -5.77 17.68
CA PHE A 362 11.31 -6.28 18.66
C PHE A 362 11.82 -5.24 19.66
N GLY A 363 11.59 -3.94 19.42
CA GLY A 363 12.02 -2.86 20.31
C GLY A 363 13.54 -2.79 20.56
N LEU A 364 14.35 -3.21 19.58
CA LEU A 364 15.81 -3.25 19.71
C LEU A 364 16.43 -1.88 19.53
N GLY A 365 17.59 -1.68 20.15
CA GLY A 365 18.36 -0.45 19.94
C GLY A 365 18.81 -0.29 18.47
N PRO A 366 18.97 0.97 17.99
CA PRO A 366 19.24 1.27 16.57
C PRO A 366 20.47 0.55 15.98
N GLN A 367 21.54 0.42 16.76
CA GLN A 367 22.77 -0.26 16.31
C GLN A 367 22.56 -1.75 16.10
N MET A 368 21.85 -2.42 17.02
CA MET A 368 21.53 -3.84 16.88
C MET A 368 20.59 -4.08 15.70
N ALA A 369 19.57 -3.24 15.55
CA ALA A 369 18.62 -3.32 14.43
C ALA A 369 19.34 -3.18 13.08
N LEU A 370 20.23 -2.20 12.95
CA LEU A 370 21.01 -2.01 11.74
C LEU A 370 21.95 -3.19 11.46
N THR A 371 22.57 -3.76 12.48
CA THR A 371 23.42 -4.96 12.34
C THR A 371 22.61 -6.14 11.80
N ILE A 372 21.41 -6.40 12.38
CA ILE A 372 20.53 -7.47 11.92
C ILE A 372 20.08 -7.22 10.47
N ALA A 373 19.78 -5.97 10.12
CA ALA A 373 19.39 -5.62 8.77
C ALA A 373 20.52 -5.85 7.75
N ILE A 374 21.74 -5.45 8.08
CA ILE A 374 22.93 -5.70 7.24
C ILE A 374 23.14 -7.20 7.06
N LEU A 375 23.07 -7.99 8.14
CA LEU A 375 23.19 -9.45 8.06
C LEU A 375 22.09 -10.06 7.19
N SER A 376 20.84 -9.61 7.32
CA SER A 376 19.72 -10.07 6.51
C SER A 376 19.92 -9.79 5.02
N VAL A 377 20.39 -8.59 4.69
CA VAL A 377 20.74 -8.20 3.32
C VAL A 377 21.89 -9.05 2.77
N VAL A 378 22.96 -9.23 3.55
CA VAL A 378 24.11 -10.05 3.16
C VAL A 378 23.69 -11.50 2.89
N VAL A 379 22.88 -12.08 3.78
CA VAL A 379 22.35 -13.44 3.62
C VAL A 379 21.49 -13.56 2.37
N ALA A 380 20.56 -12.64 2.15
CA ALA A 380 19.68 -12.66 0.98
C ALA A 380 20.48 -12.50 -0.33
N ALA A 381 21.40 -11.54 -0.37
CA ALA A 381 22.26 -11.28 -1.52
C ALA A 381 23.20 -12.47 -1.79
N PHE A 382 23.81 -13.03 -0.74
CA PHE A 382 24.71 -14.20 -0.87
C PHE A 382 23.95 -15.41 -1.40
N TRP A 383 22.77 -15.70 -0.86
CA TRP A 383 21.96 -16.83 -1.32
C TRP A 383 21.52 -16.65 -2.77
N PHE A 384 21.07 -15.45 -3.15
CA PHE A 384 20.72 -15.13 -4.53
C PHE A 384 21.93 -15.28 -5.46
N ASN A 385 23.12 -14.76 -5.11
CA ASN A 385 24.30 -14.83 -5.95
C ASN A 385 24.77 -16.28 -6.14
N ILE A 386 24.74 -17.12 -5.09
CA ILE A 386 25.06 -18.57 -5.22
C ILE A 386 24.10 -19.22 -6.22
N TRP A 387 22.79 -18.95 -6.06
CA TRP A 387 21.79 -19.49 -6.95
C TRP A 387 21.99 -18.97 -8.41
N TYR A 388 22.27 -17.70 -8.57
CA TYR A 388 22.54 -17.05 -9.86
C TYR A 388 23.71 -17.71 -10.58
N PHE A 389 24.86 -17.88 -9.94
CA PHE A 389 26.03 -18.53 -10.53
C PHE A 389 25.79 -20.01 -10.86
N LYS A 390 25.05 -20.73 -10.04
CA LYS A 390 24.67 -22.12 -10.33
C LYS A 390 23.73 -22.23 -11.53
N THR A 391 22.82 -21.28 -11.68
CA THR A 391 21.82 -21.28 -12.74
C THR A 391 22.41 -20.81 -14.06
N THR A 392 23.23 -19.78 -14.07
CA THR A 392 23.88 -19.26 -15.28
C THR A 392 24.92 -20.23 -15.84
N LYS A 393 25.69 -20.93 -14.97
CA LYS A 393 26.62 -21.99 -15.44
C LYS A 393 25.91 -23.17 -16.11
N LYS A 394 24.63 -23.41 -15.86
CA LYS A 394 23.85 -24.47 -16.53
C LYS A 394 23.22 -24.01 -17.84
N LEU A 395 23.26 -22.72 -18.12
CA LEU A 395 22.65 -22.12 -19.31
C LEU A 395 23.68 -21.84 -20.44
N TRP A 396 24.96 -22.02 -20.14
CA TRP A 396 26.13 -22.06 -21.06
C TRP A 396 26.66 -23.48 -21.13
#